data_59b0756e34beb78cdde2edf73e4798f8
#
_entry.id   59b0756e34beb78cdde2edf73e4798f8
#
_cell.length_a   1.000
_cell.length_b   1.000
_cell.length_c   1.000
_cell.angle_alpha   90.00
_cell.angle_beta   90.00
_cell.angle_gamma   90.00
#
_symmetry.space_group_name_H-M   'P 1'
#
loop_
_entity.id
_entity.type
_entity.pdbx_description
1 polymer ?
#
loop_
_entity_poly.entity_id
_entity_poly.type
_entity_poly.pdbx_seq_one_letter_code
_entity_poly.pdbx_strand_id
1 'polypeptide(L)'
;MAFACVNRKGLTLLTSTALLLGFLTSPLPTVAHAAEKPGDTLIWAPCPKDAAKRSSRWNMQCSTFKVPLDYKNPTGKKITIMMSRIKATGRARGVILNNPGGPGGSGLNLWSWMLRTGSAIPLHHNFDLIAVQPRGLEHATPLRHCVNPDIADNNKNTKDKDLGTITKTINDITDRSHNLRKKITSKTSDVASKEYQKCVKDYKELFEHVTTENTARDFDMARQYLGQHTINFYGASYGTWLGAVYATLFPEHIDRLVLDSAVDPTGIWMDNFGSQGDMQRRRMYEMFDFFAARDNLYHLGDTPLKVYTKWYRIIGREMQGPTTPRIGAPPAQIGDVPPQFKRNIQLYLTGYNLARPLVDRIERALHAWEAPNEKNEHNLWEITGLAFTSRTYWSQVAAYMQNPQPKPLTKEEKEEKSVSDNVFRAVTCNENATVPKPLNLPATGIAYFMGADIFTLKNLIASSGIMCLGTRPNTKPINVCLLYTSDAADDTPC
;
A
#
# COMPACT_ATOMS: atom_id res chain seq x y z
N MET A 1 -21.95 6.85 -8.52
CA MET A 1 -22.02 6.39 -9.91
C MET A 1 -22.66 5.03 -9.88
N ALA A 2 -23.87 4.93 -10.35
CA ALA A 2 -24.62 3.67 -10.41
C ALA A 2 -24.18 2.88 -11.65
N PHE A 3 -23.76 1.64 -11.47
CA PHE A 3 -23.53 0.72 -12.58
C PHE A 3 -24.74 -0.18 -12.73
N ALA A 4 -25.36 -0.11 -13.90
CA ALA A 4 -26.51 -0.94 -14.26
C ALA A 4 -26.04 -2.34 -14.69
N CYS A 5 -26.59 -3.37 -14.06
CA CYS A 5 -26.50 -4.75 -14.54
C CYS A 5 -27.48 -4.92 -15.73
N VAL A 6 -26.96 -5.34 -16.88
CA VAL A 6 -27.77 -5.66 -18.05
C VAL A 6 -28.31 -7.08 -17.96
N ASN A 7 -29.61 -7.21 -17.79
CA ASN A 7 -30.33 -8.48 -17.75
C ASN A 7 -30.81 -8.83 -19.18
N ARG A 8 -30.29 -9.91 -19.76
CA ARG A 8 -30.86 -10.50 -20.99
C ARG A 8 -31.81 -11.63 -20.62
N LYS A 9 -33.09 -11.33 -20.58
CA LYS A 9 -34.13 -12.34 -20.66
C LYS A 9 -34.46 -12.62 -22.13
N GLY A 10 -34.10 -13.81 -22.57
CA GLY A 10 -34.61 -14.36 -23.83
C GLY A 10 -35.80 -15.27 -23.54
N LEU A 11 -36.94 -14.88 -24.04
CA LEU A 11 -38.19 -15.63 -24.02
C LEU A 11 -38.17 -16.68 -25.12
N THR A 12 -38.39 -17.96 -24.81
CA THR A 12 -38.82 -18.96 -25.79
C THR A 12 -39.89 -19.85 -25.20
N LEU A 13 -40.99 -19.94 -25.94
CA LEU A 13 -42.22 -20.71 -25.65
C LEU A 13 -42.01 -22.20 -25.93
N LEU A 14 -42.63 -22.97 -25.10
CA LEU A 14 -43.19 -24.33 -25.13
C LEU A 14 -43.30 -25.09 -26.46
N THR A 15 -42.91 -26.37 -26.45
CA THR A 15 -43.77 -27.47 -26.86
C THR A 15 -43.41 -28.75 -26.09
N SER A 16 -44.44 -29.40 -25.59
CA SER A 16 -44.43 -30.67 -24.83
C SER A 16 -44.22 -31.85 -25.74
N THR A 17 -43.36 -32.81 -25.33
CA THR A 17 -43.60 -34.23 -25.62
C THR A 17 -42.91 -35.08 -24.54
N ALA A 18 -43.69 -35.89 -23.90
CA ALA A 18 -43.26 -36.87 -22.87
C ALA A 18 -42.58 -38.06 -23.52
N LEU A 19 -41.36 -38.40 -23.01
CA LEU A 19 -40.79 -39.75 -23.17
C LEU A 19 -40.16 -40.15 -21.84
N LEU A 20 -40.73 -41.15 -21.19
CA LEU A 20 -40.20 -41.89 -20.06
C LEU A 20 -38.95 -42.63 -20.49
N LEU A 21 -37.81 -42.28 -19.90
CA LEU A 21 -36.60 -43.13 -19.84
C LEU A 21 -35.97 -42.95 -18.48
N GLY A 22 -35.83 -44.09 -17.77
CA GLY A 22 -35.34 -44.17 -16.43
C GLY A 22 -33.91 -43.63 -16.30
N PHE A 23 -33.75 -42.66 -15.41
CA PHE A 23 -32.44 -42.18 -14.97
C PHE A 23 -32.01 -42.99 -13.74
N LEU A 24 -31.00 -43.83 -13.91
CA LEU A 24 -30.11 -44.28 -12.88
C LEU A 24 -29.45 -43.02 -12.26
N THR A 25 -29.92 -42.61 -11.11
CA THR A 25 -29.29 -41.58 -10.28
C THR A 25 -28.02 -42.15 -9.69
N SER A 26 -26.88 -41.94 -10.34
CA SER A 26 -25.59 -42.01 -9.67
C SER A 26 -25.49 -40.82 -8.72
N PRO A 27 -25.25 -41.02 -7.42
CA PRO A 27 -24.99 -39.92 -6.53
C PRO A 27 -23.64 -39.28 -6.96
N LEU A 28 -23.65 -38.01 -7.31
CA LEU A 28 -22.44 -37.20 -7.40
C LEU A 28 -21.72 -37.34 -6.05
N PRO A 29 -20.41 -37.58 -6.05
CA PRO A 29 -19.67 -37.60 -4.80
C PRO A 29 -19.67 -36.16 -4.25
N THR A 30 -20.51 -35.91 -3.27
CA THR A 30 -20.33 -34.82 -2.33
C THR A 30 -19.01 -35.08 -1.63
N VAL A 31 -17.94 -34.41 -2.10
CA VAL A 31 -16.72 -34.29 -1.33
C VAL A 31 -17.05 -33.36 -0.17
N ALA A 32 -17.65 -33.94 0.86
CA ALA A 32 -17.66 -33.36 2.18
C ALA A 32 -16.20 -33.33 2.63
N HIS A 33 -15.51 -32.24 2.41
CA HIS A 33 -14.30 -31.94 3.15
C HIS A 33 -14.74 -31.74 4.60
N ALA A 34 -14.79 -32.86 5.35
CA ALA A 34 -14.75 -32.78 6.78
C ALA A 34 -13.46 -32.05 7.13
N ALA A 35 -13.58 -30.79 7.55
CA ALA A 35 -12.46 -30.03 8.06
C ALA A 35 -11.91 -30.83 9.26
N GLU A 36 -10.75 -31.48 9.08
CA GLU A 36 -10.00 -32.00 10.20
C GLU A 36 -9.86 -30.87 11.21
N LYS A 37 -10.36 -31.07 12.42
CA LYS A 37 -10.05 -30.16 13.52
C LYS A 37 -8.54 -30.07 13.59
N PRO A 38 -7.96 -28.87 13.57
CA PRO A 38 -6.51 -28.72 13.71
C PRO A 38 -6.08 -29.45 14.98
N GLY A 39 -5.19 -30.44 14.85
CA GLY A 39 -4.78 -31.30 15.99
C GLY A 39 -3.97 -30.54 17.05
N ASP A 40 -3.55 -29.29 16.77
CA ASP A 40 -2.73 -28.49 17.65
C ASP A 40 -3.59 -27.50 18.44
N THR A 41 -3.42 -27.50 19.76
CA THR A 41 -4.05 -26.52 20.64
C THR A 41 -3.25 -25.20 20.59
N LEU A 42 -3.93 -24.06 20.44
CA LEU A 42 -3.30 -22.74 20.52
C LEU A 42 -2.72 -22.49 21.92
N ILE A 43 -1.43 -22.26 21.98
CA ILE A 43 -0.73 -21.84 23.20
C ILE A 43 -0.54 -20.33 23.17
N TRP A 44 -1.27 -19.63 24.04
CA TRP A 44 -1.23 -18.19 24.16
C TRP A 44 -0.16 -17.77 25.15
N ALA A 45 0.79 -16.91 24.71
CA ALA A 45 1.89 -16.35 25.49
C ALA A 45 1.98 -14.83 25.28
N PRO A 46 2.74 -14.11 26.10
CA PRO A 46 3.06 -12.70 25.80
C PRO A 46 3.67 -12.59 24.40
N CYS A 47 3.24 -11.58 23.64
CA CYS A 47 3.77 -11.35 22.29
C CYS A 47 5.27 -10.99 22.33
N PRO A 48 6.04 -11.32 21.27
CA PRO A 48 7.37 -10.78 21.06
C PRO A 48 7.39 -9.26 21.14
N LYS A 49 8.47 -8.66 21.66
CA LYS A 49 8.54 -7.20 21.91
C LYS A 49 8.30 -6.36 20.67
N ASP A 50 8.79 -6.80 19.53
CA ASP A 50 8.61 -6.15 18.23
C ASP A 50 7.17 -6.28 17.73
N ALA A 51 6.53 -7.44 17.90
CA ALA A 51 5.11 -7.65 17.61
C ALA A 51 4.19 -6.90 18.58
N ALA A 52 4.66 -6.66 19.82
CA ALA A 52 3.90 -5.98 20.88
C ALA A 52 4.16 -4.48 20.96
N LYS A 53 4.85 -3.89 19.99
CA LYS A 53 5.13 -2.43 19.98
C LYS A 53 3.89 -1.64 20.34
N ARG A 54 3.96 -0.85 21.44
CA ARG A 54 2.87 0.03 21.92
C ARG A 54 1.59 -0.66 22.43
N SER A 55 1.64 -1.99 22.70
CA SER A 55 0.46 -2.78 23.13
C SER A 55 0.45 -3.15 24.62
N SER A 56 1.48 -2.81 25.39
CA SER A 56 1.65 -3.19 26.81
C SER A 56 0.44 -2.89 27.70
N ARG A 57 -0.37 -1.90 27.33
CA ARG A 57 -1.58 -1.49 28.05
C ARG A 57 -2.74 -2.48 27.94
N TRP A 58 -2.76 -3.36 26.94
CA TRP A 58 -3.93 -4.14 26.57
C TRP A 58 -3.80 -5.64 26.84
N ASN A 59 -2.73 -6.09 27.53
CA ASN A 59 -2.45 -7.51 27.79
C ASN A 59 -2.58 -8.38 26.51
N MET A 60 -1.94 -7.92 25.44
CA MET A 60 -1.95 -8.63 24.15
C MET A 60 -1.17 -9.94 24.27
N GLN A 61 -1.80 -11.02 23.81
CA GLN A 61 -1.20 -12.35 23.74
C GLN A 61 -1.01 -12.78 22.30
N CYS A 62 0.01 -13.58 22.05
CA CYS A 62 0.29 -14.16 20.73
C CYS A 62 0.27 -15.70 20.81
N SER A 63 -0.07 -16.29 19.67
CA SER A 63 0.05 -17.72 19.43
C SER A 63 0.46 -17.97 18.00
N THR A 64 1.05 -19.12 17.71
CA THR A 64 1.40 -19.55 16.36
C THR A 64 0.67 -20.83 16.00
N PHE A 65 0.39 -21.02 14.72
CA PHE A 65 -0.23 -22.21 14.18
C PHE A 65 0.36 -22.54 12.80
N LYS A 66 0.14 -23.77 12.34
CA LYS A 66 0.64 -24.25 11.05
C LYS A 66 -0.46 -24.22 10.02
N VAL A 67 -0.10 -23.78 8.79
CA VAL A 67 -0.97 -23.82 7.62
C VAL A 67 -0.22 -24.46 6.44
N PRO A 68 -0.92 -25.02 5.45
CA PRO A 68 -0.27 -25.47 4.22
C PRO A 68 0.42 -24.32 3.50
N LEU A 69 1.62 -24.56 2.99
CA LEU A 69 2.24 -23.62 2.05
C LEU A 69 1.38 -23.54 0.78
N ASP A 70 1.01 -24.68 0.22
CA ASP A 70 0.12 -24.83 -0.92
C ASP A 70 -1.19 -25.49 -0.49
N TYR A 71 -2.29 -24.79 -0.58
CA TYR A 71 -3.63 -25.34 -0.27
C TYR A 71 -4.14 -26.37 -1.29
N LYS A 72 -3.49 -26.48 -2.45
CA LYS A 72 -3.75 -27.59 -3.40
C LYS A 72 -3.06 -28.88 -2.98
N ASN A 73 -2.04 -28.76 -2.10
CA ASN A 73 -1.35 -29.91 -1.49
C ASN A 73 -1.30 -29.74 0.05
N PRO A 74 -2.44 -29.91 0.75
CA PRO A 74 -2.56 -29.56 2.17
C PRO A 74 -1.74 -30.45 3.09
N THR A 75 -1.34 -31.64 2.66
CA THR A 75 -0.48 -32.58 3.41
C THR A 75 1.02 -32.31 3.20
N GLY A 76 1.38 -31.43 2.23
CA GLY A 76 2.73 -31.09 1.91
C GLY A 76 3.40 -30.15 2.94
N LYS A 77 4.32 -29.34 2.47
CA LYS A 77 5.04 -28.37 3.30
C LYS A 77 4.10 -27.40 4.00
N LYS A 78 4.38 -27.15 5.28
CA LYS A 78 3.61 -26.22 6.11
C LYS A 78 4.47 -25.00 6.47
N ILE A 79 3.81 -23.86 6.62
CA ILE A 79 4.40 -22.61 7.11
C ILE A 79 3.76 -22.26 8.47
N THR A 80 4.45 -21.39 9.21
CA THR A 80 3.97 -20.93 10.52
C THR A 80 3.36 -19.54 10.37
N ILE A 81 2.19 -19.34 10.95
CA ILE A 81 1.49 -18.05 11.03
C ILE A 81 1.37 -17.67 12.51
N MET A 82 1.61 -16.40 12.84
CA MET A 82 1.32 -15.84 14.16
C MET A 82 -0.03 -15.13 14.15
N MET A 83 -0.75 -15.22 15.24
CA MET A 83 -1.87 -14.37 15.54
C MET A 83 -1.69 -13.66 16.88
N SER A 84 -2.24 -12.46 17.02
CA SER A 84 -2.36 -11.76 18.30
C SER A 84 -3.80 -11.67 18.74
N ARG A 85 -4.01 -11.59 20.06
CA ARG A 85 -5.33 -11.48 20.70
C ARG A 85 -5.32 -10.42 21.80
N ILE A 86 -6.35 -9.59 21.81
CA ILE A 86 -6.76 -8.79 22.96
C ILE A 86 -8.15 -9.27 23.33
N LYS A 87 -8.29 -9.86 24.53
CA LYS A 87 -9.57 -10.40 25.00
C LYS A 87 -10.59 -9.29 25.27
N ALA A 88 -11.85 -9.58 25.02
CA ALA A 88 -12.97 -8.73 25.40
C ALA A 88 -12.91 -8.38 26.90
N THR A 89 -13.30 -7.15 27.25
CA THR A 89 -13.40 -6.73 28.65
C THR A 89 -14.68 -7.20 29.33
N GLY A 90 -15.69 -7.60 28.54
CA GLY A 90 -16.92 -8.22 28.99
C GLY A 90 -17.06 -9.66 28.46
N ARG A 91 -18.31 -10.14 28.34
CA ARG A 91 -18.58 -11.45 27.73
C ARG A 91 -18.43 -11.36 26.22
N ALA A 92 -17.44 -12.04 25.68
CA ALA A 92 -17.24 -12.11 24.25
C ALA A 92 -18.45 -12.75 23.54
N ARG A 93 -18.94 -12.11 22.47
CA ARG A 93 -19.98 -12.62 21.56
C ARG A 93 -19.38 -13.28 20.32
N GLY A 94 -18.08 -13.24 20.16
CA GLY A 94 -17.33 -13.77 19.03
C GLY A 94 -15.99 -13.05 18.89
N VAL A 95 -15.39 -13.18 17.72
CA VAL A 95 -14.09 -12.58 17.38
C VAL A 95 -14.24 -11.57 16.26
N ILE A 96 -13.34 -10.60 16.21
CA ILE A 96 -13.17 -9.70 15.05
C ILE A 96 -11.73 -9.85 14.56
N LEU A 97 -11.56 -10.35 13.35
CA LEU A 97 -10.27 -10.40 12.66
C LEU A 97 -9.99 -9.06 11.96
N ASN A 98 -8.72 -8.72 11.75
CA ASN A 98 -8.34 -7.51 11.02
C ASN A 98 -7.29 -7.73 9.95
N ASN A 99 -7.25 -6.80 8.97
CA ASN A 99 -6.10 -6.58 8.09
C ASN A 99 -5.96 -5.09 7.75
N PRO A 100 -4.79 -4.46 8.01
CA PRO A 100 -4.57 -3.03 7.77
C PRO A 100 -4.38 -2.68 6.29
N GLY A 101 -4.16 -3.68 5.43
CA GLY A 101 -3.88 -3.47 4.01
C GLY A 101 -2.39 -3.51 3.66
N GLY A 102 -2.03 -2.74 2.69
CA GLY A 102 -0.75 -2.74 2.00
C GLY A 102 -0.93 -3.13 0.54
N PRO A 103 -0.81 -4.42 0.11
CA PRO A 103 -0.46 -5.63 0.89
C PRO A 103 0.88 -5.52 1.61
N GLY A 104 1.14 -6.37 2.59
CA GLY A 104 2.39 -6.35 3.36
C GLY A 104 2.31 -5.56 4.67
N GLY A 105 1.16 -5.01 5.05
CA GLY A 105 0.94 -4.42 6.36
C GLY A 105 0.78 -5.47 7.46
N SER A 106 1.50 -5.33 8.59
CA SER A 106 1.33 -6.17 9.76
C SER A 106 0.04 -5.82 10.50
N GLY A 107 -0.82 -6.82 10.71
CA GLY A 107 -2.06 -6.68 11.46
C GLY A 107 -1.89 -6.75 12.98
N LEU A 108 -0.78 -7.32 13.47
CA LEU A 108 -0.62 -7.71 14.88
C LEU A 108 -0.89 -6.58 15.89
N ASN A 109 -0.53 -5.35 15.55
CA ASN A 109 -0.69 -4.17 16.42
C ASN A 109 -1.88 -3.26 16.06
N LEU A 110 -2.66 -3.56 15.02
CA LEU A 110 -3.73 -2.67 14.57
C LEU A 110 -4.76 -2.42 15.68
N TRP A 111 -5.22 -3.47 16.35
CA TRP A 111 -6.19 -3.33 17.43
C TRP A 111 -5.67 -2.51 18.61
N SER A 112 -4.39 -2.68 18.98
CA SER A 112 -3.76 -1.87 20.02
C SER A 112 -3.74 -0.39 19.66
N TRP A 113 -3.50 -0.07 18.39
CA TRP A 113 -3.55 1.29 17.87
C TRP A 113 -4.99 1.85 17.89
N MET A 114 -5.96 1.09 17.38
CA MET A 114 -7.38 1.50 17.36
C MET A 114 -7.96 1.68 18.76
N LEU A 115 -7.56 0.87 19.72
CA LEU A 115 -7.95 1.05 21.12
C LEU A 115 -7.34 2.30 21.73
N ARG A 116 -6.08 2.60 21.40
CA ARG A 116 -5.40 3.81 21.89
C ARG A 116 -5.99 5.09 21.32
N THR A 117 -6.45 5.07 20.08
CA THR A 117 -7.14 6.20 19.44
C THR A 117 -8.63 6.28 19.80
N GLY A 118 -9.16 5.29 20.52
CA GLY A 118 -10.54 5.22 20.95
C GLY A 118 -11.51 4.55 19.98
N SER A 119 -11.11 4.34 18.72
CA SER A 119 -12.00 3.86 17.66
C SER A 119 -12.49 2.41 17.86
N ALA A 120 -11.73 1.55 18.54
CA ALA A 120 -12.13 0.17 18.82
C ALA A 120 -12.70 -0.07 20.23
N ILE A 121 -12.77 0.96 21.09
CA ILE A 121 -13.29 0.80 22.49
C ILE A 121 -14.69 0.18 22.52
N PRO A 122 -15.68 0.61 21.71
CA PRO A 122 -17.01 0.03 21.72
C PRO A 122 -17.03 -1.46 21.34
N LEU A 123 -16.10 -1.91 20.51
CA LEU A 123 -15.99 -3.31 20.07
C LEU A 123 -15.36 -4.17 21.15
N HIS A 124 -14.37 -3.65 21.86
CA HIS A 124 -13.54 -4.37 22.83
C HIS A 124 -14.34 -4.91 24.03
N HIS A 125 -15.51 -4.35 24.32
CA HIS A 125 -16.35 -4.88 25.40
C HIS A 125 -17.00 -6.24 25.04
N ASN A 126 -17.35 -6.42 23.76
CA ASN A 126 -18.18 -7.53 23.30
C ASN A 126 -17.45 -8.54 22.42
N PHE A 127 -16.22 -8.27 21.96
CA PHE A 127 -15.51 -9.13 21.02
C PHE A 127 -14.05 -9.30 21.42
N ASP A 128 -13.54 -10.51 21.24
CA ASP A 128 -12.10 -10.73 21.22
C ASP A 128 -11.53 -10.13 19.92
N LEU A 129 -10.54 -9.28 20.06
CA LEU A 129 -9.89 -8.60 18.93
C LEU A 129 -8.68 -9.42 18.50
N ILE A 130 -8.77 -10.02 17.32
CA ILE A 130 -7.77 -10.94 16.77
C ILE A 130 -7.07 -10.30 15.57
N ALA A 131 -5.78 -10.49 15.48
CA ALA A 131 -5.05 -10.20 14.24
C ALA A 131 -4.32 -11.45 13.77
N VAL A 132 -4.46 -11.78 12.51
CA VAL A 132 -3.72 -12.86 11.83
C VAL A 132 -2.65 -12.23 10.97
N GLN A 133 -1.39 -12.61 11.18
CA GLN A 133 -0.29 -12.09 10.39
C GLN A 133 -0.31 -12.69 8.98
N PRO A 134 -0.38 -11.90 7.92
CA PRO A 134 -0.31 -12.43 6.56
C PRO A 134 0.96 -13.23 6.30
N ARG A 135 0.84 -14.32 5.54
CA ARG A 135 1.98 -15.14 5.13
C ARG A 135 3.05 -14.30 4.43
N GLY A 136 4.30 -14.64 4.63
CA GLY A 136 5.45 -13.92 4.07
C GLY A 136 5.92 -12.74 4.91
N LEU A 137 5.16 -12.27 5.91
CA LEU A 137 5.59 -11.22 6.85
C LEU A 137 6.42 -11.77 8.02
N GLU A 138 7.09 -10.87 8.75
CA GLU A 138 7.74 -11.25 10.02
C GLU A 138 6.72 -11.92 10.95
N HIS A 139 7.15 -12.93 11.67
CA HIS A 139 6.32 -13.83 12.48
C HIS A 139 5.34 -14.75 11.71
N ALA A 140 5.42 -14.76 10.37
CA ALA A 140 4.56 -15.58 9.50
C ALA A 140 5.34 -16.23 8.35
N THR A 141 6.46 -16.88 8.66
CA THR A 141 7.42 -17.45 7.69
C THR A 141 7.83 -16.39 6.66
N PRO A 142 8.74 -15.47 7.04
CA PRO A 142 8.97 -14.23 6.30
C PRO A 142 9.73 -14.42 4.98
N LEU A 143 9.36 -13.62 3.98
CA LEU A 143 10.10 -13.41 2.74
C LEU A 143 11.29 -12.46 3.00
N ARG A 144 12.36 -12.98 3.58
CA ARG A 144 13.59 -12.21 3.86
C ARG A 144 14.51 -12.15 2.64
N HIS A 145 15.44 -11.20 2.65
CA HIS A 145 16.58 -11.11 1.72
C HIS A 145 16.23 -10.95 0.22
N CYS A 146 15.03 -10.51 -0.09
CA CYS A 146 14.65 -10.21 -1.48
C CYS A 146 15.06 -8.82 -1.94
N VAL A 147 15.36 -7.91 -0.99
CA VAL A 147 16.02 -6.62 -1.24
C VAL A 147 17.14 -6.51 -0.22
N ASN A 148 18.37 -6.29 -0.68
CA ASN A 148 19.49 -6.08 0.23
C ASN A 148 19.41 -4.63 0.75
N PRO A 149 19.19 -4.42 2.06
CA PRO A 149 19.14 -3.08 2.63
C PRO A 149 20.49 -2.34 2.52
N ASP A 150 21.60 -3.05 2.27
CA ASP A 150 22.95 -2.47 2.22
C ASP A 150 23.27 -1.85 0.84
N ILE A 151 22.45 -2.04 -0.21
CA ILE A 151 22.71 -1.45 -1.54
C ILE A 151 22.43 0.05 -1.57
N ALA A 152 21.55 0.54 -0.71
CA ALA A 152 21.33 1.97 -0.54
C ALA A 152 22.55 2.70 0.08
N ASP A 153 23.44 1.97 0.75
CA ASP A 153 24.61 2.56 1.46
C ASP A 153 25.91 2.57 0.64
N ASN A 154 26.00 1.83 -0.48
CA ASN A 154 27.24 1.69 -1.26
C ASN A 154 27.54 2.86 -2.23
N ASN A 155 26.80 3.96 -2.17
CA ASN A 155 27.06 5.14 -3.02
C ASN A 155 28.00 6.17 -2.35
N LYS A 156 28.79 5.75 -1.35
CA LYS A 156 29.87 6.57 -0.75
C LYS A 156 31.17 6.35 -1.48
N ASN A 157 31.34 6.80 -2.70
CA ASN A 157 32.65 7.22 -3.26
C ASN A 157 32.55 7.63 -4.72
N THR A 158 32.15 8.87 -4.97
CA THR A 158 32.67 9.64 -6.11
C THR A 158 32.82 11.08 -5.65
N LYS A 159 34.00 11.34 -5.11
CA LYS A 159 34.47 12.70 -4.93
C LYS A 159 34.86 13.30 -6.28
N ASP A 160 34.20 14.40 -6.60
CA ASP A 160 34.69 15.65 -7.17
C ASP A 160 35.95 15.65 -8.03
N LYS A 161 35.84 16.26 -9.21
CA LYS A 161 36.79 17.31 -9.64
C LYS A 161 36.30 18.06 -10.88
N ASP A 162 36.26 19.35 -10.68
CA ASP A 162 36.55 20.50 -11.57
C ASP A 162 35.62 20.89 -12.75
N LEU A 163 35.06 22.04 -12.48
CA LEU A 163 34.32 22.95 -13.35
C LEU A 163 35.33 23.77 -14.20
N GLY A 164 35.45 23.44 -15.46
CA GLY A 164 36.23 24.22 -16.39
C GLY A 164 35.79 24.04 -17.84
N THR A 165 35.22 25.08 -18.39
CA THR A 165 35.00 25.34 -19.82
C THR A 165 33.64 24.94 -20.42
N ILE A 166 32.72 25.89 -20.43
CA ILE A 166 31.30 25.77 -20.80
C ILE A 166 31.06 25.45 -22.31
N THR A 167 31.96 25.66 -23.21
CA THR A 167 31.71 25.54 -24.65
C THR A 167 32.16 24.21 -25.26
N LYS A 168 33.03 23.45 -24.62
CA LYS A 168 33.36 22.08 -25.00
C LYS A 168 32.33 21.07 -24.47
N THR A 169 31.50 21.54 -23.56
CA THR A 169 30.62 20.78 -22.70
C THR A 169 29.30 20.37 -23.37
N ILE A 170 28.78 21.11 -24.37
CA ILE A 170 27.45 20.82 -24.93
C ILE A 170 27.47 19.59 -25.83
N ASN A 171 28.49 19.35 -26.63
CA ASN A 171 28.62 18.16 -27.46
C ASN A 171 29.07 16.94 -26.65
N ASP A 172 29.94 17.12 -25.65
CA ASP A 172 30.35 16.08 -24.69
C ASP A 172 29.21 15.70 -23.74
N ILE A 173 28.28 16.64 -23.43
CA ILE A 173 27.10 16.38 -22.58
C ILE A 173 26.10 15.50 -23.29
N THR A 174 25.87 15.63 -24.61
CA THR A 174 24.93 14.78 -25.34
C THR A 174 25.43 13.33 -25.43
N ASP A 175 26.70 13.12 -25.69
CA ASP A 175 27.27 11.76 -25.77
C ASP A 175 27.53 11.12 -24.40
N ARG A 176 27.99 11.90 -23.42
CA ARG A 176 28.12 11.43 -22.03
C ARG A 176 26.76 11.21 -21.38
N SER A 177 25.77 12.05 -21.66
CA SER A 177 24.42 11.88 -21.13
C SER A 177 23.77 10.60 -21.65
N HIS A 178 23.97 10.28 -22.93
CA HIS A 178 23.44 9.05 -23.52
C HIS A 178 24.14 7.80 -22.95
N ASN A 179 25.46 7.84 -22.77
CA ASN A 179 26.23 6.75 -22.19
C ASN A 179 26.09 6.66 -20.66
N LEU A 180 25.98 7.78 -19.95
CA LEU A 180 25.72 7.81 -18.53
C LEU A 180 24.28 7.39 -18.20
N ARG A 181 23.31 7.82 -19.01
CA ARG A 181 21.91 7.42 -18.94
C ARG A 181 21.75 5.90 -19.19
N LYS A 182 22.43 5.37 -20.19
CA LYS A 182 22.49 3.93 -20.46
C LYS A 182 23.16 3.17 -19.32
N LYS A 183 24.19 3.73 -18.70
CA LYS A 183 24.95 3.15 -17.59
C LYS A 183 24.25 3.25 -16.23
N ILE A 184 23.50 4.33 -15.98
CA ILE A 184 22.72 4.52 -14.75
C ILE A 184 21.41 3.74 -14.82
N THR A 185 20.66 3.84 -15.93
CA THR A 185 19.42 3.06 -16.09
C THR A 185 19.68 1.56 -16.20
N SER A 186 20.75 1.12 -16.87
CA SER A 186 21.10 -0.29 -16.92
C SER A 186 21.61 -0.79 -15.55
N LYS A 187 22.49 -0.06 -14.88
CA LYS A 187 23.01 -0.53 -13.56
C LYS A 187 21.96 -0.54 -12.45
N THR A 188 21.11 0.50 -12.33
CA THR A 188 20.09 0.52 -11.28
C THR A 188 18.94 -0.45 -11.59
N SER A 189 18.52 -0.53 -12.84
CA SER A 189 17.52 -1.50 -13.30
C SER A 189 18.07 -2.93 -13.25
N ASP A 190 19.33 -3.16 -13.65
CA ASP A 190 19.95 -4.49 -13.65
C ASP A 190 20.24 -5.00 -12.23
N VAL A 191 20.63 -4.13 -11.31
CA VAL A 191 20.88 -4.52 -9.92
C VAL A 191 19.56 -4.82 -9.20
N ALA A 192 18.58 -3.93 -9.29
CA ALA A 192 17.26 -4.16 -8.68
C ALA A 192 16.54 -5.38 -9.30
N SER A 193 16.68 -5.60 -10.62
CA SER A 193 16.10 -6.77 -11.27
C SER A 193 16.85 -8.06 -10.95
N LYS A 194 18.18 -8.04 -10.84
CA LYS A 194 18.99 -9.23 -10.50
C LYS A 194 18.77 -9.69 -9.07
N GLU A 195 18.66 -8.77 -8.11
CA GLU A 195 18.36 -9.13 -6.72
C GLU A 195 16.95 -9.64 -6.56
N TYR A 196 15.98 -9.01 -7.20
CA TYR A 196 14.62 -9.50 -7.22
C TYR A 196 14.52 -10.88 -7.88
N GLN A 197 15.21 -11.11 -9.01
CA GLN A 197 15.29 -12.43 -9.64
C GLN A 197 15.97 -13.47 -8.75
N LYS A 198 17.01 -13.07 -8.00
CA LYS A 198 17.65 -13.94 -7.01
C LYS A 198 16.67 -14.30 -5.90
N CYS A 199 15.94 -13.34 -5.36
CA CYS A 199 14.90 -13.58 -4.37
C CYS A 199 13.82 -14.56 -4.89
N VAL A 200 13.28 -14.28 -6.06
CA VAL A 200 12.28 -15.17 -6.68
C VAL A 200 12.84 -16.57 -6.87
N LYS A 201 14.14 -16.70 -7.16
CA LYS A 201 14.81 -18.01 -7.28
C LYS A 201 15.01 -18.69 -5.93
N ASP A 202 15.53 -17.98 -4.94
CA ASP A 202 15.92 -18.54 -3.63
C ASP A 202 14.70 -18.83 -2.74
N TYR A 203 13.63 -18.04 -2.89
CA TYR A 203 12.36 -18.17 -2.15
C TYR A 203 11.17 -18.52 -3.05
N LYS A 204 11.45 -19.07 -4.24
CA LYS A 204 10.45 -19.31 -5.29
C LYS A 204 9.17 -19.94 -4.73
N GLU A 205 9.33 -21.03 -3.99
CA GLU A 205 8.20 -21.78 -3.47
C GLU A 205 7.32 -20.92 -2.53
N LEU A 206 7.91 -20.17 -1.59
CA LEU A 206 7.15 -19.27 -0.72
C LEU A 206 6.57 -18.09 -1.49
N PHE A 207 7.38 -17.47 -2.35
CA PHE A 207 6.98 -16.30 -3.14
C PHE A 207 5.73 -16.58 -3.99
N GLU A 208 5.71 -17.72 -4.69
CA GLU A 208 4.60 -18.12 -5.55
C GLU A 208 3.29 -18.39 -4.78
N HIS A 209 3.38 -18.68 -3.48
CA HIS A 209 2.24 -18.94 -2.62
C HIS A 209 1.84 -17.76 -1.70
N VAL A 210 2.53 -16.62 -1.79
CA VAL A 210 2.11 -15.39 -1.12
C VAL A 210 1.09 -14.69 -2.02
N THR A 211 -0.18 -15.06 -1.82
CA THR A 211 -1.34 -14.58 -2.59
C THR A 211 -2.48 -14.23 -1.65
N THR A 212 -3.43 -13.41 -2.12
CA THR A 212 -4.63 -13.06 -1.34
C THR A 212 -5.50 -14.28 -1.07
N GLU A 213 -5.68 -15.16 -2.06
CA GLU A 213 -6.44 -16.40 -1.88
C GLU A 213 -5.85 -17.26 -0.75
N ASN A 214 -4.54 -17.51 -0.78
CA ASN A 214 -3.91 -18.32 0.27
C ASN A 214 -3.95 -17.62 1.64
N THR A 215 -3.81 -16.28 1.67
CA THR A 215 -3.96 -15.50 2.90
C THR A 215 -5.38 -15.59 3.45
N ALA A 216 -6.41 -15.54 2.61
CA ALA A 216 -7.80 -15.74 3.03
C ALA A 216 -8.03 -17.12 3.63
N ARG A 217 -7.43 -18.17 3.04
CA ARG A 217 -7.46 -19.53 3.58
C ARG A 217 -6.72 -19.65 4.92
N ASP A 218 -5.61 -18.89 5.12
CA ASP A 218 -4.94 -18.82 6.44
C ASP A 218 -5.86 -18.20 7.50
N PHE A 219 -6.65 -17.21 7.12
CA PHE A 219 -7.64 -16.59 8.02
C PHE A 219 -8.76 -17.57 8.37
N ASP A 220 -9.19 -18.40 7.44
CA ASP A 220 -10.16 -19.47 7.75
C ASP A 220 -9.55 -20.56 8.65
N MET A 221 -8.30 -20.93 8.43
CA MET A 221 -7.58 -21.80 9.36
C MET A 221 -7.50 -21.19 10.77
N ALA A 222 -7.22 -19.87 10.87
CA ALA A 222 -7.24 -19.17 12.16
C ALA A 222 -8.62 -19.24 12.83
N ARG A 223 -9.72 -19.06 12.07
CA ARG A 223 -11.09 -19.25 12.55
C ARG A 223 -11.28 -20.64 13.15
N GLN A 224 -10.82 -21.67 12.45
CA GLN A 224 -10.94 -23.07 12.91
C GLN A 224 -10.13 -23.30 14.20
N TYR A 225 -8.88 -22.83 14.27
CA TYR A 225 -8.05 -22.90 15.48
C TYR A 225 -8.66 -22.15 16.68
N LEU A 226 -9.39 -21.04 16.41
CA LEU A 226 -10.12 -20.28 17.42
C LEU A 226 -11.44 -20.96 17.84
N GLY A 227 -11.85 -22.06 17.16
CA GLY A 227 -13.11 -22.75 17.41
C GLY A 227 -14.36 -21.93 17.06
N GLN A 228 -14.23 -20.98 16.12
CA GLN A 228 -15.34 -20.11 15.73
C GLN A 228 -16.11 -20.69 14.54
N HIS A 229 -17.42 -20.65 14.59
CA HIS A 229 -18.26 -20.98 13.44
C HIS A 229 -18.18 -19.87 12.39
N THR A 230 -18.34 -18.63 12.80
CA THR A 230 -18.23 -17.43 11.98
C THR A 230 -17.25 -16.45 12.60
N ILE A 231 -16.73 -15.53 11.77
CA ILE A 231 -15.92 -14.39 12.21
C ILE A 231 -16.57 -13.06 11.80
N ASN A 232 -16.26 -12.03 12.53
CA ASN A 232 -16.38 -10.66 12.04
C ASN A 232 -15.02 -10.24 11.47
N PHE A 233 -15.00 -9.38 10.45
CA PHE A 233 -13.77 -8.95 9.81
C PHE A 233 -13.78 -7.43 9.60
N TYR A 234 -12.64 -6.79 9.90
CA TYR A 234 -12.34 -5.40 9.58
C TYR A 234 -11.16 -5.36 8.63
N GLY A 235 -11.36 -4.85 7.43
CA GLY A 235 -10.32 -4.66 6.43
C GLY A 235 -10.17 -3.20 6.02
N ALA A 236 -8.94 -2.70 6.00
CA ALA A 236 -8.65 -1.37 5.48
C ALA A 236 -7.77 -1.47 4.22
N SER A 237 -8.02 -0.62 3.20
CA SER A 237 -7.24 -0.59 1.96
C SER A 237 -7.18 -2.00 1.31
N TYR A 238 -6.01 -2.58 1.05
CA TYR A 238 -5.87 -3.97 0.59
C TYR A 238 -6.65 -4.98 1.47
N GLY A 239 -6.79 -4.71 2.76
CA GLY A 239 -7.59 -5.56 3.66
C GLY A 239 -9.06 -5.67 3.24
N THR A 240 -9.58 -4.71 2.46
CA THR A 240 -10.92 -4.80 1.89
C THR A 240 -10.99 -5.83 0.77
N TRP A 241 -9.95 -5.92 -0.05
CA TRP A 241 -9.81 -6.97 -1.06
C TRP A 241 -9.69 -8.35 -0.40
N LEU A 242 -8.82 -8.48 0.62
CA LEU A 242 -8.70 -9.73 1.38
C LEU A 242 -10.03 -10.16 2.01
N GLY A 243 -10.77 -9.21 2.61
CA GLY A 243 -12.09 -9.48 3.20
C GLY A 243 -13.11 -9.91 2.16
N ALA A 244 -13.13 -9.28 0.99
CA ALA A 244 -14.00 -9.64 -0.12
C ALA A 244 -13.69 -11.04 -0.67
N VAL A 245 -12.40 -11.37 -0.84
CA VAL A 245 -11.96 -12.71 -1.24
C VAL A 245 -12.33 -13.74 -0.18
N TYR A 246 -12.15 -13.44 1.11
CA TYR A 246 -12.56 -14.32 2.21
C TYR A 246 -14.06 -14.60 2.17
N ALA A 247 -14.89 -13.57 2.08
CA ALA A 247 -16.35 -13.72 2.02
C ALA A 247 -16.82 -14.47 0.77
N THR A 248 -16.10 -14.35 -0.34
CA THR A 248 -16.38 -15.09 -1.58
C THR A 248 -16.03 -16.60 -1.43
N LEU A 249 -14.90 -16.91 -0.78
CA LEU A 249 -14.46 -18.29 -0.59
C LEU A 249 -15.22 -19.01 0.53
N PHE A 250 -15.66 -18.27 1.55
CA PHE A 250 -16.24 -18.81 2.78
C PHE A 250 -17.46 -17.99 3.22
N PRO A 251 -18.50 -17.88 2.40
CA PRO A 251 -19.66 -17.01 2.71
C PRO A 251 -20.37 -17.44 4.01
N GLU A 252 -20.36 -18.73 4.34
CA GLU A 252 -20.95 -19.26 5.57
C GLU A 252 -20.12 -19.04 6.83
N HIS A 253 -18.86 -18.61 6.69
CA HIS A 253 -17.95 -18.37 7.82
C HIS A 253 -17.85 -16.89 8.21
N ILE A 254 -18.56 -15.99 7.54
CA ILE A 254 -18.56 -14.56 7.84
C ILE A 254 -19.89 -14.15 8.49
N ASP A 255 -19.83 -13.42 9.60
CA ASP A 255 -21.00 -12.80 10.24
C ASP A 255 -21.12 -11.34 9.76
N ARG A 256 -20.07 -10.55 9.94
CA ARG A 256 -20.04 -9.12 9.54
C ARG A 256 -18.71 -8.76 8.91
N LEU A 257 -18.81 -7.93 7.88
CA LEU A 257 -17.66 -7.46 7.12
C LEU A 257 -17.66 -5.93 7.07
N VAL A 258 -16.60 -5.31 7.58
CA VAL A 258 -16.38 -3.86 7.48
C VAL A 258 -15.19 -3.63 6.57
N LEU A 259 -15.44 -2.95 5.45
CA LEU A 259 -14.47 -2.64 4.41
C LEU A 259 -14.24 -1.13 4.36
N ASP A 260 -13.12 -0.68 4.92
CA ASP A 260 -12.74 0.72 5.02
C ASP A 260 -11.75 1.10 3.92
N SER A 261 -12.06 2.14 3.14
CA SER A 261 -11.22 2.59 1.99
C SER A 261 -11.07 1.49 0.93
N ALA A 262 -12.20 1.08 0.36
CA ALA A 262 -12.33 -0.08 -0.50
C ALA A 262 -11.45 -0.02 -1.76
N VAL A 263 -10.82 -1.16 -2.06
CA VAL A 263 -10.11 -1.42 -3.32
C VAL A 263 -11.13 -1.68 -4.42
N ASP A 264 -10.91 -1.13 -5.62
CA ASP A 264 -11.69 -1.48 -6.80
C ASP A 264 -11.34 -2.91 -7.27
N PRO A 265 -12.27 -3.86 -7.22
CA PRO A 265 -12.00 -5.24 -7.58
C PRO A 265 -11.69 -5.44 -9.07
N THR A 266 -12.00 -4.45 -9.92
CA THR A 266 -11.76 -4.52 -11.37
C THR A 266 -10.34 -4.11 -11.76
N GLY A 267 -9.66 -3.34 -10.90
CA GLY A 267 -8.33 -2.74 -11.17
C GLY A 267 -7.15 -3.44 -10.50
N ILE A 268 -7.24 -4.73 -10.17
CA ILE A 268 -6.21 -5.50 -9.47
C ILE A 268 -5.03 -5.78 -10.39
N TRP A 269 -3.83 -5.15 -10.17
CA TRP A 269 -3.44 -4.21 -9.09
C TRP A 269 -3.06 -2.82 -9.62
N MET A 270 -2.44 -2.74 -10.82
CA MET A 270 -1.74 -1.54 -11.31
C MET A 270 -2.68 -0.36 -11.51
N ASP A 271 -3.94 -0.61 -11.95
CA ASP A 271 -4.92 0.45 -12.14
C ASP A 271 -5.41 1.02 -10.80
N ASN A 272 -5.49 0.19 -9.74
CA ASN A 272 -5.78 0.67 -8.39
C ASN A 272 -4.69 1.62 -7.86
N PHE A 273 -3.41 1.30 -8.06
CA PHE A 273 -2.34 2.18 -7.63
C PHE A 273 -2.33 3.50 -8.41
N GLY A 274 -2.71 3.44 -9.69
CA GLY A 274 -2.80 4.60 -10.55
C GLY A 274 -3.92 5.58 -10.16
N SER A 275 -5.06 5.06 -9.75
CA SER A 275 -6.25 5.88 -9.46
C SER A 275 -6.14 6.72 -8.18
N GLN A 276 -5.21 6.40 -7.27
CA GLN A 276 -5.09 7.09 -5.98
C GLN A 276 -4.50 8.50 -6.06
N GLY A 277 -3.75 8.81 -7.12
CA GLY A 277 -2.94 10.04 -7.22
C GLY A 277 -3.75 11.32 -7.08
N ASP A 278 -4.92 11.41 -7.70
CA ASP A 278 -5.75 12.61 -7.66
C ASP A 278 -6.30 12.89 -6.26
N MET A 279 -6.70 11.85 -5.53
CA MET A 279 -7.18 12.00 -4.16
C MET A 279 -6.06 12.39 -3.21
N GLN A 280 -4.86 11.80 -3.37
CA GLN A 280 -3.69 12.14 -2.57
C GLN A 280 -3.28 13.61 -2.81
N ARG A 281 -3.27 14.06 -4.06
CA ARG A 281 -3.01 15.45 -4.43
C ARG A 281 -4.02 16.40 -3.78
N ARG A 282 -5.31 16.11 -3.88
CA ARG A 282 -6.37 16.90 -3.26
C ARG A 282 -6.17 16.99 -1.74
N ARG A 283 -5.86 15.87 -1.10
CA ARG A 283 -5.62 15.82 0.35
C ARG A 283 -4.41 16.65 0.78
N MET A 284 -3.35 16.72 -0.06
CA MET A 284 -2.21 17.59 0.19
C MET A 284 -2.61 19.06 0.22
N TYR A 285 -3.37 19.53 -0.78
CA TYR A 285 -3.80 20.93 -0.82
C TYR A 285 -4.76 21.25 0.33
N GLU A 286 -5.71 20.36 0.65
CA GLU A 286 -6.58 20.51 1.83
C GLU A 286 -5.78 20.66 3.13
N MET A 287 -4.67 19.92 3.27
CA MET A 287 -3.79 20.01 4.44
C MET A 287 -3.06 21.35 4.50
N PHE A 288 -2.57 21.86 3.37
CA PHE A 288 -1.93 23.19 3.32
C PHE A 288 -2.92 24.31 3.63
N ASP A 289 -4.12 24.25 3.07
CA ASP A 289 -5.21 25.20 3.37
C ASP A 289 -5.58 25.15 4.86
N PHE A 290 -5.68 23.97 5.43
CA PHE A 290 -6.00 23.77 6.84
C PHE A 290 -4.97 24.39 7.78
N PHE A 291 -3.68 24.23 7.48
CA PHE A 291 -2.61 24.84 8.28
C PHE A 291 -2.54 26.35 8.10
N ALA A 292 -2.68 26.83 6.87
CA ALA A 292 -2.68 28.25 6.58
C ALA A 292 -3.81 28.99 7.30
N ALA A 293 -5.03 28.43 7.29
CA ALA A 293 -6.18 28.98 8.02
C ALA A 293 -6.00 28.97 9.55
N ARG A 294 -4.99 28.28 10.07
CA ARG A 294 -4.68 28.13 11.50
C ARG A 294 -3.23 28.46 11.83
N ASP A 295 -2.67 29.44 11.14
CA ASP A 295 -1.28 29.84 11.33
C ASP A 295 -1.00 30.34 12.75
N ASN A 296 -1.99 30.92 13.40
CA ASN A 296 -1.93 31.27 14.82
C ASN A 296 -1.65 30.06 15.75
N LEU A 297 -1.97 28.85 15.32
CA LEU A 297 -1.73 27.62 16.07
C LEU A 297 -0.48 26.87 15.59
N TYR A 298 -0.30 26.78 14.26
CA TYR A 298 0.73 25.94 13.69
C TYR A 298 2.01 26.69 13.30
N HIS A 299 1.96 28.01 13.11
CA HIS A 299 3.09 28.85 12.72
C HIS A 299 3.85 28.34 11.50
N LEU A 300 3.09 27.85 10.49
CA LEU A 300 3.63 27.28 9.25
C LEU A 300 3.54 28.24 8.06
N GLY A 301 2.79 29.33 8.20
CA GLY A 301 2.50 30.33 7.19
C GLY A 301 1.00 30.56 7.03
N ASP A 302 0.61 31.82 6.83
CA ASP A 302 -0.78 32.29 6.73
C ASP A 302 -1.39 32.14 5.32
N THR A 303 -0.63 31.53 4.39
CA THR A 303 -1.12 31.14 3.05
C THR A 303 -0.71 29.71 2.72
N PRO A 304 -1.48 29.00 1.89
CA PRO A 304 -1.13 27.65 1.43
C PRO A 304 0.24 27.57 0.75
N LEU A 305 0.63 28.63 0.01
CA LEU A 305 1.93 28.70 -0.64
C LEU A 305 3.09 28.79 0.37
N LYS A 306 2.93 29.54 1.46
CA LYS A 306 3.95 29.61 2.53
C LYS A 306 4.10 28.26 3.23
N VAL A 307 2.99 27.61 3.56
CA VAL A 307 2.99 26.25 4.14
C VAL A 307 3.68 25.26 3.20
N TYR A 308 3.28 25.24 1.92
CA TYR A 308 3.91 24.42 0.89
C TYR A 308 5.41 24.68 0.79
N THR A 309 5.83 25.96 0.77
CA THR A 309 7.25 26.33 0.64
C THR A 309 8.07 25.81 1.82
N LYS A 310 7.51 25.87 3.04
CA LYS A 310 8.15 25.31 4.24
C LYS A 310 8.24 23.78 4.16
N TRP A 311 7.15 23.11 3.79
CA TRP A 311 7.10 21.66 3.59
C TRP A 311 8.12 21.21 2.53
N TYR A 312 8.10 21.84 1.35
CA TYR A 312 8.97 21.49 0.24
C TYR A 312 10.46 21.71 0.55
N ARG A 313 10.79 22.77 1.30
CA ARG A 313 12.16 23.01 1.76
C ARG A 313 12.68 21.91 2.69
N ILE A 314 11.84 21.37 3.55
CA ILE A 314 12.20 20.28 4.45
C ILE A 314 12.41 19.00 3.63
N ILE A 315 11.44 18.65 2.78
CA ILE A 315 11.55 17.50 1.87
C ILE A 315 12.84 17.56 1.03
N GLY A 316 13.15 18.73 0.45
CA GLY A 316 14.35 18.88 -0.37
C GLY A 316 15.67 18.78 0.40
N ARG A 317 15.66 18.98 1.73
CA ARG A 317 16.84 18.73 2.59
C ARG A 317 16.97 17.26 2.98
N GLU A 318 15.85 16.56 3.16
CA GLU A 318 15.81 15.15 3.57
C GLU A 318 15.98 14.20 2.39
N MET A 319 15.43 14.58 1.23
CA MET A 319 15.40 13.76 0.01
C MET A 319 15.95 14.59 -1.15
N GLN A 320 17.21 14.37 -1.54
CA GLN A 320 17.83 15.09 -2.67
C GLN A 320 17.71 14.26 -3.97
N GLY A 321 17.78 14.97 -5.11
CA GLY A 321 17.85 14.37 -6.43
C GLY A 321 16.48 14.16 -7.12
N PRO A 322 16.44 13.38 -8.20
CA PRO A 322 15.27 13.24 -9.06
C PRO A 322 14.10 12.53 -8.39
N THR A 323 14.34 11.78 -7.30
CA THR A 323 13.32 11.07 -6.53
C THR A 323 12.63 11.94 -5.49
N THR A 324 13.10 13.18 -5.27
CA THR A 324 12.46 14.13 -4.34
C THR A 324 10.98 14.29 -4.69
N PRO A 325 10.07 14.02 -3.73
CA PRO A 325 8.64 14.17 -3.96
C PRO A 325 8.29 15.63 -4.30
N ARG A 326 7.81 15.88 -5.51
CA ARG A 326 7.40 17.19 -5.98
C ARG A 326 5.91 17.17 -6.29
N ILE A 327 5.22 18.20 -5.83
CA ILE A 327 3.83 18.50 -6.20
C ILE A 327 3.80 19.95 -6.72
N GLY A 328 2.79 20.31 -7.50
CA GLY A 328 2.62 21.69 -7.93
C GLY A 328 2.49 22.63 -6.72
N ALA A 329 3.11 23.82 -6.78
CA ALA A 329 2.91 24.80 -5.74
C ALA A 329 1.46 25.33 -5.78
N PRO A 330 0.80 25.57 -4.63
CA PRO A 330 -0.46 26.29 -4.60
C PRO A 330 -0.31 27.68 -5.26
N PRO A 331 -1.39 28.21 -5.87
CA PRO A 331 -1.36 29.57 -6.41
C PRO A 331 -1.02 30.60 -5.32
N ALA A 332 -0.21 31.61 -5.70
CA ALA A 332 0.06 32.73 -4.81
C ALA A 332 -1.21 33.55 -4.55
N GLN A 333 -1.39 33.98 -3.32
CA GLN A 333 -2.51 34.76 -2.81
C GLN A 333 -2.02 36.15 -2.33
N ILE A 334 -2.96 37.02 -1.93
CA ILE A 334 -2.65 38.39 -1.49
C ILE A 334 -1.60 38.39 -0.35
N GLY A 335 -1.71 37.43 0.58
CA GLY A 335 -0.77 37.26 1.70
C GLY A 335 0.66 36.88 1.28
N ASP A 336 0.87 36.43 0.03
CA ASP A 336 2.19 36.09 -0.52
C ASP A 336 2.89 37.26 -1.21
N VAL A 337 2.19 38.39 -1.39
CA VAL A 337 2.72 39.54 -2.13
C VAL A 337 3.73 40.30 -1.27
N PRO A 338 5.01 40.38 -1.71
CA PRO A 338 6.01 41.13 -0.98
C PRO A 338 5.66 42.63 -0.86
N PRO A 339 6.08 43.31 0.22
CA PRO A 339 5.70 44.72 0.48
C PRO A 339 5.95 45.65 -0.67
N GLN A 340 7.03 45.47 -1.44
CA GLN A 340 7.41 46.32 -2.59
C GLN A 340 6.40 46.21 -3.75
N PHE A 341 5.61 45.13 -3.85
CA PHE A 341 4.63 44.95 -4.93
C PHE A 341 3.18 45.24 -4.50
N LYS A 342 2.96 45.74 -3.29
CA LYS A 342 1.59 46.02 -2.76
C LYS A 342 0.80 47.00 -3.63
N ARG A 343 1.48 47.87 -4.41
CA ARG A 343 0.79 48.82 -5.35
C ARG A 343 0.27 48.08 -6.61
N ASN A 344 0.84 46.94 -6.96
CA ASN A 344 0.54 46.21 -8.19
C ASN A 344 0.25 44.73 -7.88
N ILE A 345 -0.58 44.48 -6.87
CA ILE A 345 -0.89 43.12 -6.34
C ILE A 345 -1.31 42.18 -7.48
N GLN A 346 -2.27 42.60 -8.29
CA GLN A 346 -2.80 41.76 -9.36
C GLN A 346 -1.75 41.40 -10.40
N LEU A 347 -0.90 42.37 -10.77
CA LEU A 347 0.19 42.13 -11.73
C LEU A 347 1.21 41.10 -11.16
N TYR A 348 1.57 41.27 -9.87
CA TYR A 348 2.45 40.34 -9.19
C TYR A 348 1.86 38.93 -9.17
N LEU A 349 0.61 38.75 -8.72
CA LEU A 349 -0.05 37.44 -8.60
C LEU A 349 -0.18 36.75 -9.97
N THR A 350 -0.58 37.51 -11.00
CA THR A 350 -0.67 36.98 -12.37
C THR A 350 0.69 36.55 -12.89
N GLY A 351 1.71 37.42 -12.75
CA GLY A 351 3.07 37.14 -13.21
C GLY A 351 3.70 35.95 -12.47
N TYR A 352 3.57 35.91 -11.14
CA TYR A 352 4.09 34.83 -10.32
C TYR A 352 3.45 33.46 -10.68
N ASN A 353 2.11 33.44 -10.73
CA ASN A 353 1.38 32.18 -11.01
C ASN A 353 1.63 31.69 -12.44
N LEU A 354 1.83 32.60 -13.41
CA LEU A 354 2.20 32.24 -14.78
C LEU A 354 3.64 31.70 -14.88
N ALA A 355 4.58 32.32 -14.16
CA ALA A 355 6.00 31.98 -14.22
C ALA A 355 6.33 30.69 -13.41
N ARG A 356 5.59 30.40 -12.34
CA ARG A 356 5.90 29.32 -11.40
C ARG A 356 6.07 27.94 -12.07
N PRO A 357 5.20 27.50 -13.01
CA PRO A 357 5.39 26.22 -13.68
C PRO A 357 6.70 26.14 -14.49
N LEU A 358 7.14 27.26 -15.05
CA LEU A 358 8.43 27.32 -15.77
C LEU A 358 9.60 27.21 -14.79
N VAL A 359 9.55 27.95 -13.70
CA VAL A 359 10.56 27.87 -12.63
C VAL A 359 10.68 26.44 -12.09
N ASP A 360 9.56 25.76 -11.82
CA ASP A 360 9.56 24.37 -11.36
C ASP A 360 10.23 23.42 -12.37
N ARG A 361 10.02 23.61 -13.68
CA ARG A 361 10.69 22.82 -14.72
C ARG A 361 12.21 23.06 -14.76
N ILE A 362 12.63 24.31 -14.59
CA ILE A 362 14.05 24.66 -14.52
C ILE A 362 14.69 24.03 -13.27
N GLU A 363 14.06 24.16 -12.10
CA GLU A 363 14.51 23.52 -10.87
C GLU A 363 14.66 21.99 -11.03
N ARG A 364 13.70 21.33 -11.68
CA ARG A 364 13.77 19.90 -11.97
C ARG A 364 14.94 19.55 -12.89
N ALA A 365 15.17 20.34 -13.90
CA ALA A 365 16.29 20.12 -14.83
C ALA A 365 17.64 20.24 -14.11
N LEU A 366 17.79 21.21 -13.20
CA LEU A 366 19.00 21.39 -12.39
C LEU A 366 19.25 20.22 -11.44
N HIS A 367 18.18 19.72 -10.79
CA HIS A 367 18.28 18.63 -9.81
C HIS A 367 18.20 17.22 -10.43
N ALA A 368 17.92 17.09 -11.72
CA ALA A 368 17.80 15.79 -12.38
C ALA A 368 19.09 14.94 -12.37
N TRP A 369 20.23 15.61 -12.21
CA TRP A 369 21.56 15.00 -12.24
C TRP A 369 22.17 14.79 -10.85
N GLU A 370 21.51 15.24 -9.80
CA GLU A 370 21.95 15.01 -8.44
C GLU A 370 21.80 13.54 -8.08
N ALA A 371 22.79 13.00 -7.37
CA ALA A 371 22.66 11.65 -6.84
C ALA A 371 21.50 11.60 -5.83
N PRO A 372 20.62 10.59 -5.92
CA PRO A 372 19.60 10.40 -4.91
C PRO A 372 20.24 10.25 -3.52
N ASN A 373 19.84 11.08 -2.59
CA ASN A 373 20.22 10.97 -1.18
C ASN A 373 19.01 10.41 -0.43
N GLU A 374 18.67 9.16 -0.69
CA GLU A 374 17.67 8.44 0.09
C GLU A 374 18.32 7.98 1.39
N LYS A 375 18.25 8.81 2.39
CA LYS A 375 18.53 8.37 3.75
C LYS A 375 17.39 7.46 4.18
N ASN A 376 17.73 6.26 4.67
CA ASN A 376 16.77 5.36 5.32
C ASN A 376 16.40 5.94 6.71
N GLU A 377 15.63 7.00 6.69
CA GLU A 377 15.25 7.79 7.87
C GLU A 377 13.73 7.97 7.89
N HIS A 378 13.17 8.00 9.08
CA HIS A 378 11.84 8.57 9.26
C HIS A 378 11.89 10.04 8.90
N ASN A 379 11.18 10.43 7.85
CA ASN A 379 11.23 11.75 7.27
C ASN A 379 9.83 12.35 7.09
N LEU A 380 9.79 13.61 6.70
CA LEU A 380 8.52 14.31 6.49
C LEU A 380 7.65 13.65 5.41
N TRP A 381 8.25 13.04 4.38
CA TRP A 381 7.48 12.39 3.32
C TRP A 381 6.73 11.14 3.82
N GLU A 382 7.37 10.34 4.66
CA GLU A 382 6.74 9.18 5.28
C GLU A 382 5.52 9.58 6.13
N ILE A 383 5.70 10.59 6.99
CA ILE A 383 4.60 11.12 7.84
C ILE A 383 3.49 11.74 6.97
N THR A 384 3.87 12.42 5.89
CA THR A 384 2.92 12.98 4.92
C THR A 384 2.10 11.88 4.24
N GLY A 385 2.73 10.73 3.96
CA GLY A 385 2.04 9.54 3.43
C GLY A 385 0.89 9.07 4.31
N LEU A 386 1.08 9.07 5.63
CA LEU A 386 0.01 8.75 6.59
C LEU A 386 -1.09 9.82 6.60
N ALA A 387 -0.72 11.08 6.38
CA ALA A 387 -1.66 12.20 6.37
C ALA A 387 -2.65 12.17 5.18
N PHE A 388 -2.35 11.39 4.11
CA PHE A 388 -3.29 11.15 3.02
C PHE A 388 -4.48 10.28 3.48
N THR A 389 -4.25 9.39 4.42
CA THR A 389 -5.27 8.43 4.88
C THR A 389 -6.19 9.03 5.94
N SER A 390 -5.67 9.88 6.83
CA SER A 390 -6.47 10.47 7.90
C SER A 390 -5.96 11.84 8.34
N ARG A 391 -6.90 12.74 8.63
CA ARG A 391 -6.61 14.06 9.21
C ARG A 391 -6.00 13.97 10.61
N THR A 392 -6.15 12.87 11.32
CA THR A 392 -5.54 12.66 12.63
C THR A 392 -4.00 12.75 12.60
N TYR A 393 -3.39 12.48 11.44
CA TYR A 393 -1.94 12.61 11.25
C TYR A 393 -1.47 14.04 10.91
N TRP A 394 -2.39 14.96 10.59
CA TRP A 394 -2.01 16.32 10.22
C TRP A 394 -1.27 17.06 11.35
N SER A 395 -1.68 16.86 12.61
CA SER A 395 -0.95 17.41 13.74
C SER A 395 0.51 16.92 13.84
N GLN A 396 0.75 15.66 13.46
CA GLN A 396 2.11 15.09 13.43
C GLN A 396 2.95 15.71 12.30
N VAL A 397 2.35 15.92 11.12
CA VAL A 397 3.00 16.64 10.01
C VAL A 397 3.36 18.05 10.46
N ALA A 398 2.44 18.78 11.08
CA ALA A 398 2.69 20.14 11.56
C ALA A 398 3.81 20.18 12.62
N ALA A 399 3.77 19.28 13.61
CA ALA A 399 4.80 19.20 14.65
C ALA A 399 6.18 18.90 14.05
N TYR A 400 6.26 17.99 13.08
CA TYR A 400 7.50 17.70 12.38
C TYR A 400 7.99 18.91 11.57
N MET A 401 7.10 19.60 10.85
CA MET A 401 7.45 20.81 10.08
C MET A 401 7.93 21.96 10.98
N GLN A 402 7.48 22.04 12.23
CA GLN A 402 7.95 23.03 13.20
C GLN A 402 9.36 22.70 13.71
N ASN A 403 9.66 21.44 13.95
CA ASN A 403 10.95 20.97 14.44
C ASN A 403 11.36 19.65 13.74
N PRO A 404 11.93 19.72 12.53
CA PRO A 404 12.34 18.52 11.80
C PRO A 404 13.41 17.73 12.56
N GLN A 405 13.12 16.49 12.86
CA GLN A 405 14.00 15.55 13.54
C GLN A 405 14.07 14.24 12.75
N PRO A 406 14.79 14.21 11.61
CA PRO A 406 14.98 12.98 10.85
C PRO A 406 15.69 11.95 11.75
N LYS A 407 15.14 10.75 11.81
CA LYS A 407 15.67 9.68 12.66
C LYS A 407 16.00 8.47 11.80
N PRO A 408 17.25 7.99 11.83
CA PRO A 408 17.63 6.79 11.10
C PRO A 408 16.74 5.60 11.49
N LEU A 409 16.35 4.79 10.50
CA LEU A 409 15.71 3.52 10.77
C LEU A 409 16.70 2.57 11.44
N THR A 410 16.26 1.89 12.47
CA THR A 410 17.02 0.80 13.08
C THR A 410 17.19 -0.34 12.09
N LYS A 411 18.10 -1.27 12.38
CA LYS A 411 18.30 -2.46 11.55
C LYS A 411 17.01 -3.27 11.45
N GLU A 412 16.32 -3.44 12.55
CA GLU A 412 15.04 -4.17 12.64
C GLU A 412 13.95 -3.50 11.82
N GLU A 413 13.83 -2.16 11.85
CA GLU A 413 12.87 -1.41 11.05
C GLU A 413 13.16 -1.51 9.54
N LYS A 414 14.43 -1.52 9.15
CA LYS A 414 14.85 -1.75 7.76
C LYS A 414 14.49 -3.17 7.29
N GLU A 415 14.72 -4.18 8.12
CA GLU A 415 14.36 -5.56 7.83
C GLU A 415 12.83 -5.72 7.72
N GLU A 416 12.07 -5.19 8.68
CA GLU A 416 10.61 -5.21 8.67
C GLU A 416 10.04 -4.54 7.41
N LYS A 417 10.59 -3.37 7.04
CA LYS A 417 10.22 -2.67 5.80
C LYS A 417 10.54 -3.51 4.56
N SER A 418 11.73 -4.10 4.50
CA SER A 418 12.14 -4.95 3.37
C SER A 418 11.21 -6.16 3.20
N VAL A 419 10.85 -6.84 4.28
CA VAL A 419 9.91 -7.97 4.25
C VAL A 419 8.51 -7.51 3.82
N SER A 420 8.05 -6.37 4.32
CA SER A 420 6.78 -5.76 3.88
C SER A 420 6.76 -5.47 2.37
N ASP A 421 7.82 -4.86 1.85
CA ASP A 421 7.97 -4.55 0.42
C ASP A 421 8.02 -5.84 -0.43
N ASN A 422 8.62 -6.92 0.08
CA ASN A 422 8.67 -8.21 -0.60
C ASN A 422 7.28 -8.88 -0.68
N VAL A 423 6.51 -8.84 0.41
CA VAL A 423 5.13 -9.33 0.43
C VAL A 423 4.25 -8.49 -0.49
N PHE A 424 4.41 -7.16 -0.47
CA PHE A 424 3.73 -6.28 -1.40
C PHE A 424 3.96 -6.69 -2.85
N ARG A 425 5.23 -6.91 -3.24
CA ARG A 425 5.58 -7.36 -4.59
C ARG A 425 5.04 -8.75 -4.89
N ALA A 426 5.15 -9.70 -3.96
CA ALA A 426 4.69 -11.07 -4.16
C ALA A 426 3.18 -11.09 -4.45
N VAL A 427 2.36 -10.49 -3.60
CA VAL A 427 0.90 -10.42 -3.82
C VAL A 427 0.60 -9.71 -5.13
N THR A 428 1.18 -8.52 -5.33
CA THR A 428 0.88 -7.69 -6.50
C THR A 428 1.26 -8.39 -7.81
N CYS A 429 2.44 -9.03 -7.85
CA CYS A 429 2.93 -9.61 -9.10
C CYS A 429 2.33 -10.99 -9.39
N ASN A 430 2.01 -11.77 -8.34
CA ASN A 430 1.35 -13.07 -8.51
C ASN A 430 -0.10 -12.94 -9.02
N GLU A 431 -0.79 -11.85 -8.65
CA GLU A 431 -2.23 -11.67 -8.91
C GLU A 431 -2.54 -10.57 -9.94
N ASN A 432 -1.53 -9.90 -10.50
CA ASN A 432 -1.79 -8.77 -11.38
C ASN A 432 -2.63 -9.17 -12.60
N ALA A 433 -3.85 -8.66 -12.66
CA ALA A 433 -4.76 -8.88 -13.79
C ALA A 433 -4.69 -7.78 -14.86
N THR A 434 -4.04 -6.65 -14.55
CA THR A 434 -3.95 -5.52 -15.48
C THR A 434 -2.80 -5.71 -16.47
N VAL A 435 -3.03 -5.26 -17.71
CA VAL A 435 -2.01 -5.35 -18.77
C VAL A 435 -0.93 -4.29 -18.51
N PRO A 436 0.34 -4.67 -18.36
CA PRO A 436 1.43 -3.72 -18.23
C PRO A 436 1.52 -2.79 -19.44
N LYS A 437 1.79 -1.51 -19.20
CA LYS A 437 1.97 -0.46 -20.21
C LYS A 437 3.45 -0.03 -20.25
N PRO A 438 4.35 -0.80 -20.87
CA PRO A 438 5.81 -0.59 -20.76
C PRO A 438 6.27 0.77 -21.31
N LEU A 439 5.52 1.38 -22.24
CA LEU A 439 5.80 2.71 -22.76
C LEU A 439 5.61 3.81 -21.69
N ASN A 440 4.90 3.53 -20.61
CA ASN A 440 4.78 4.47 -19.49
C ASN A 440 6.11 4.69 -18.75
N LEU A 441 7.06 3.75 -18.83
CA LEU A 441 8.36 3.93 -18.20
C LEU A 441 9.19 5.05 -18.86
N PRO A 442 9.43 5.09 -20.17
CA PRO A 442 10.07 6.24 -20.81
C PRO A 442 9.20 7.51 -20.71
N ALA A 443 7.86 7.39 -20.76
CA ALA A 443 6.96 8.51 -20.55
C ALA A 443 7.12 9.17 -19.18
N THR A 444 7.52 8.43 -18.14
CA THR A 444 7.81 8.98 -16.81
C THR A 444 8.92 10.03 -16.86
N GLY A 445 9.98 9.78 -17.63
CA GLY A 445 11.08 10.75 -17.80
C GLY A 445 10.60 12.04 -18.47
N ILE A 446 9.81 11.92 -19.54
CA ILE A 446 9.22 13.08 -20.24
C ILE A 446 8.29 13.82 -19.27
N ALA A 447 7.39 13.13 -18.60
CA ALA A 447 6.45 13.72 -17.65
C ALA A 447 7.16 14.46 -16.51
N TYR A 448 8.28 13.93 -16.00
CA TYR A 448 9.10 14.58 -14.99
C TYR A 448 9.56 15.97 -15.46
N PHE A 449 10.17 16.05 -16.64
CA PHE A 449 10.64 17.33 -17.19
C PHE A 449 9.51 18.27 -17.61
N MET A 450 8.33 17.73 -17.93
CA MET A 450 7.13 18.52 -18.22
C MET A 450 6.44 19.05 -16.96
N GLY A 451 6.93 18.72 -15.76
CA GLY A 451 6.41 19.23 -14.50
C GLY A 451 5.35 18.36 -13.84
N ALA A 452 5.23 17.09 -14.25
CA ALA A 452 4.32 16.15 -13.60
C ALA A 452 4.68 15.97 -12.12
N ASP A 453 3.67 15.90 -11.28
CA ASP A 453 3.87 15.67 -9.84
C ASP A 453 4.20 14.19 -9.52
N ILE A 454 4.63 13.97 -8.28
CA ILE A 454 5.02 12.63 -7.79
C ILE A 454 3.92 11.60 -7.95
N PHE A 455 2.65 11.99 -7.83
CA PHE A 455 1.51 11.08 -7.95
C PHE A 455 1.33 10.61 -9.39
N THR A 456 1.43 11.52 -10.36
CA THR A 456 1.44 11.20 -11.79
C THR A 456 2.63 10.30 -12.16
N LEU A 457 3.84 10.61 -11.65
CA LEU A 457 5.03 9.81 -11.91
C LEU A 457 4.91 8.40 -11.32
N LYS A 458 4.42 8.27 -10.10
CA LYS A 458 4.16 6.96 -9.46
C LYS A 458 3.15 6.13 -10.25
N ASN A 459 2.09 6.75 -10.77
CA ASN A 459 1.11 6.07 -11.63
C ASN A 459 1.76 5.53 -12.91
N LEU A 460 2.55 6.35 -13.60
CA LEU A 460 3.25 5.92 -14.83
C LEU A 460 4.22 4.77 -14.55
N ILE A 461 4.96 4.83 -13.44
CA ILE A 461 5.89 3.77 -13.03
C ILE A 461 5.12 2.50 -12.67
N ALA A 462 4.08 2.59 -11.85
CA ALA A 462 3.27 1.44 -11.46
C ALA A 462 2.64 0.76 -12.68
N SER A 463 1.97 1.53 -13.54
CA SER A 463 1.30 1.00 -14.73
C SER A 463 2.26 0.47 -15.81
N SER A 464 3.56 0.82 -15.76
CA SER A 464 4.57 0.26 -16.68
C SER A 464 4.82 -1.23 -16.46
N GLY A 465 4.49 -1.77 -15.30
CA GLY A 465 4.74 -3.16 -14.92
C GLY A 465 6.19 -3.44 -14.48
N ILE A 466 7.05 -2.40 -14.37
CA ILE A 466 8.47 -2.59 -14.00
C ILE A 466 8.63 -3.26 -12.64
N MET A 467 7.70 -3.06 -11.72
CA MET A 467 7.71 -3.66 -10.40
C MET A 467 7.69 -5.19 -10.44
N CYS A 468 7.05 -5.76 -11.46
CA CYS A 468 6.91 -7.21 -11.67
C CYS A 468 7.82 -7.75 -12.77
N LEU A 469 8.84 -6.98 -13.16
CA LEU A 469 9.77 -7.41 -14.20
C LEU A 469 10.51 -8.68 -13.77
N GLY A 470 10.45 -9.72 -14.62
CA GLY A 470 11.06 -11.03 -14.32
C GLY A 470 10.13 -12.03 -13.63
N THR A 471 8.91 -11.63 -13.29
CA THR A 471 7.86 -12.54 -12.80
C THR A 471 6.68 -12.56 -13.76
N ARG A 472 5.87 -13.62 -13.64
CA ARG A 472 4.58 -13.71 -14.33
C ARG A 472 3.50 -13.98 -13.29
N PRO A 473 2.30 -13.43 -13.47
CA PRO A 473 1.17 -13.81 -12.63
C PRO A 473 1.00 -15.34 -12.65
N ASN A 474 0.91 -15.94 -11.48
CA ASN A 474 0.76 -17.39 -11.32
C ASN A 474 -0.64 -17.78 -10.84
N THR A 475 -1.43 -16.80 -10.46
CA THR A 475 -2.83 -16.98 -10.10
C THR A 475 -3.69 -15.86 -10.70
N LYS A 476 -4.96 -16.12 -10.90
CA LYS A 476 -5.92 -15.11 -11.27
C LYS A 476 -6.58 -14.57 -10.00
N PRO A 477 -6.83 -13.26 -9.91
CA PRO A 477 -7.64 -12.72 -8.83
C PRO A 477 -8.99 -13.44 -8.76
N ILE A 478 -9.47 -13.68 -7.55
CA ILE A 478 -10.80 -14.24 -7.32
C ILE A 478 -11.84 -13.21 -7.82
N ASN A 479 -12.80 -13.66 -8.62
CA ASN A 479 -13.96 -12.83 -8.94
C ASN A 479 -14.78 -12.69 -7.67
N VAL A 480 -14.80 -11.49 -7.10
CA VAL A 480 -15.59 -11.19 -5.93
C VAL A 480 -16.95 -10.66 -6.35
N CYS A 481 -18.01 -11.29 -5.85
CA CYS A 481 -19.35 -10.74 -5.86
C CYS A 481 -19.61 -10.19 -4.46
N LEU A 482 -19.49 -8.87 -4.30
CA LEU A 482 -19.85 -8.22 -3.06
C LEU A 482 -21.36 -7.97 -3.11
N LEU A 483 -22.11 -8.68 -2.28
CA LEU A 483 -23.46 -8.25 -1.90
C LEU A 483 -23.29 -6.95 -1.10
N TYR A 484 -23.44 -5.83 -1.79
CA TYR A 484 -23.51 -4.53 -1.14
C TYR A 484 -24.85 -4.42 -0.44
N THR A 485 -24.85 -4.44 0.86
CA THR A 485 -25.88 -3.81 1.67
C THR A 485 -25.39 -2.43 2.08
N SER A 486 -25.49 -1.45 1.21
CA SER A 486 -25.51 -0.06 1.64
C SER A 486 -26.96 0.22 2.05
N ASP A 487 -27.18 0.38 3.35
CA ASP A 487 -28.49 0.61 3.96
C ASP A 487 -29.59 -0.40 3.58
N ALA A 488 -30.19 -0.98 4.57
CA ALA A 488 -31.13 -2.10 4.61
C ALA A 488 -32.41 -2.00 3.75
N ALA A 489 -32.39 -1.35 2.61
CA ALA A 489 -33.58 -1.15 1.79
C ALA A 489 -33.52 -1.80 0.40
N ASP A 490 -32.36 -2.24 -0.12
CA ASP A 490 -32.26 -2.83 -1.45
C ASP A 490 -31.44 -4.11 -1.47
N ASP A 491 -32.02 -5.19 -0.95
CA ASP A 491 -31.52 -6.56 -1.11
C ASP A 491 -31.84 -7.06 -2.54
N THR A 492 -30.95 -6.79 -3.49
CA THR A 492 -30.94 -7.54 -4.75
C THR A 492 -29.70 -8.42 -4.78
N PRO A 493 -29.85 -9.77 -4.79
CA PRO A 493 -28.73 -10.68 -4.97
C PRO A 493 -28.13 -10.55 -6.37
N CYS A 494 -26.78 -10.55 -6.45
CA CYS A 494 -26.04 -10.66 -7.72
C CYS A 494 -26.38 -11.95 -8.46
#